data_8b0179e3bd1ae81921f140450bc614d2
#
_entry.id   8b0179e3bd1ae81921f140450bc614d2
#
_cell.length_a   1.000
_cell.length_b   1.000
_cell.length_c   1.000
_cell.angle_alpha   90.00
_cell.angle_beta   90.00
_cell.angle_gamma   90.00
#
_symmetry.space_group_name_H-M   'P 1'
#
loop_
_entity.id
_entity.type
_entity.pdbx_description
1 polymer ?
#
loop_
_entity_poly.entity_id
_entity_poly.type
_entity_poly.pdbx_seq_one_letter_code
_entity_poly.pdbx_strand_id
1 'polypeptide(L)'
;MKVSQNWLKSLVEINTTADDLSEKLSIGGFEVESLVDCSENVKGIVLGKVLSVVKHENSDKLSICIVDIGRSDPLQIVCGAKNVKPNTYVYVATVGTHLSAINLTIKKSEIRGVSSEGMICSLEELGIEDNSEAVSYTHLRAHET
;
A
#
# COMPACT_ATOMS: atom_id res chain seq x y z
N MET A 1 24.52 -6.38 -6.75
CA MET A 1 24.24 -4.91 -6.63
C MET A 1 22.81 -4.65 -7.06
N LYS A 2 22.05 -3.90 -6.28
CA LYS A 2 20.69 -3.48 -6.66
C LYS A 2 20.70 -2.04 -7.16
N VAL A 3 20.05 -1.78 -8.28
CA VAL A 3 20.00 -0.46 -8.92
C VAL A 3 18.54 -0.12 -9.27
N SER A 4 18.08 1.05 -8.89
CA SER A 4 16.76 1.55 -9.25
C SER A 4 16.78 2.14 -10.67
N GLN A 5 15.81 1.76 -11.51
CA GLN A 5 15.66 2.35 -12.85
C GLN A 5 15.40 3.86 -12.79
N ASN A 6 14.66 4.32 -11.79
CA ASN A 6 14.40 5.76 -11.60
C ASN A 6 15.68 6.54 -11.28
N TRP A 7 16.56 5.96 -10.48
CA TRP A 7 17.87 6.54 -10.21
C TRP A 7 18.74 6.59 -11.48
N LEU A 8 18.76 5.53 -12.28
CA LEU A 8 19.49 5.53 -13.56
C LEU A 8 18.95 6.61 -14.50
N LYS A 9 17.63 6.80 -14.58
CA LYS A 9 16.99 7.87 -15.39
C LYS A 9 17.37 9.27 -14.95
N SER A 10 17.78 9.47 -13.70
CA SER A 10 18.27 10.76 -13.21
C SER A 10 19.69 11.08 -13.69
N LEU A 11 20.44 10.08 -14.13
CA LEU A 11 21.81 10.22 -14.58
C LEU A 11 21.95 10.22 -16.12
N VAL A 12 21.11 9.42 -16.78
CA VAL A 12 21.12 9.27 -18.24
C VAL A 12 19.71 9.15 -18.78
N GLU A 13 19.53 9.60 -20.03
CA GLU A 13 18.25 9.45 -20.71
C GLU A 13 18.03 7.99 -21.10
N ILE A 14 16.93 7.39 -20.57
CA ILE A 14 16.53 6.00 -20.82
C ILE A 14 15.13 6.00 -21.40
N ASN A 15 15.02 5.73 -22.70
CA ASN A 15 13.77 5.69 -23.47
C ASN A 15 13.39 4.25 -23.86
N THR A 16 13.53 3.32 -22.92
CA THR A 16 13.24 1.90 -23.16
C THR A 16 12.54 1.29 -21.94
N THR A 17 11.91 0.14 -22.12
CA THR A 17 11.30 -0.61 -21.01
C THR A 17 12.35 -1.18 -20.07
N ALA A 18 11.93 -1.60 -18.88
CA ALA A 18 12.84 -2.23 -17.92
C ALA A 18 13.38 -3.57 -18.43
N ASP A 19 12.54 -4.33 -19.13
CA ASP A 19 12.96 -5.61 -19.76
C ASP A 19 13.99 -5.40 -20.84
N ASP A 20 13.76 -4.49 -21.79
CA ASP A 20 14.73 -4.15 -22.85
C ASP A 20 16.04 -3.59 -22.29
N LEU A 21 15.96 -2.80 -21.21
CA LEU A 21 17.15 -2.29 -20.53
C LEU A 21 17.96 -3.43 -19.90
N SER A 22 17.27 -4.36 -19.23
CA SER A 22 17.88 -5.55 -18.63
C SER A 22 18.61 -6.40 -19.68
N GLU A 23 17.99 -6.64 -20.84
CA GLU A 23 18.58 -7.39 -21.94
C GLU A 23 19.82 -6.68 -22.51
N LYS A 24 19.74 -5.38 -22.77
CA LYS A 24 20.85 -4.58 -23.29
C LYS A 24 22.03 -4.53 -22.32
N LEU A 25 21.78 -4.40 -21.02
CA LEU A 25 22.82 -4.45 -19.99
C LEU A 25 23.52 -5.81 -19.98
N SER A 26 22.76 -6.89 -20.03
CA SER A 26 23.31 -8.25 -20.04
C SER A 26 24.16 -8.52 -21.28
N ILE A 27 23.72 -8.09 -22.47
CA ILE A 27 24.49 -8.17 -23.72
C ILE A 27 25.76 -7.31 -23.62
N GLY A 28 25.68 -6.16 -22.97
CA GLY A 28 26.81 -5.24 -22.76
C GLY A 28 27.82 -5.71 -21.70
N GLY A 29 27.64 -6.89 -21.10
CA GLY A 29 28.54 -7.47 -20.12
C GLY A 29 28.17 -7.22 -18.65
N PHE A 30 27.04 -6.58 -18.38
CA PHE A 30 26.49 -6.40 -17.03
C PHE A 30 25.32 -7.36 -16.83
N GLU A 31 25.61 -8.58 -16.40
CA GLU A 31 24.57 -9.59 -16.17
C GLU A 31 23.51 -9.11 -15.18
N VAL A 32 22.24 -9.11 -15.62
CA VAL A 32 21.10 -8.81 -14.78
C VAL A 32 20.50 -10.13 -14.27
N GLU A 33 20.74 -10.41 -12.98
CA GLU A 33 20.27 -11.64 -12.33
C GLU A 33 18.76 -11.63 -12.10
N SER A 34 18.19 -10.47 -11.80
CA SER A 34 16.76 -10.34 -11.56
C SER A 34 16.26 -8.92 -11.86
N LEU A 35 15.01 -8.84 -12.28
CA LEU A 35 14.26 -7.61 -12.46
C LEU A 35 13.03 -7.67 -11.53
N VAL A 36 12.86 -6.67 -10.69
CA VAL A 36 11.75 -6.61 -9.72
C VAL A 36 10.92 -5.35 -9.99
N ASP A 37 9.65 -5.53 -10.27
CA ASP A 37 8.68 -4.44 -10.33
C ASP A 37 8.05 -4.23 -8.94
N CYS A 38 8.51 -3.20 -8.24
CA CYS A 38 8.00 -2.86 -6.90
C CYS A 38 6.55 -2.37 -6.93
N SER A 39 6.01 -1.99 -8.08
CA SER A 39 4.62 -1.54 -8.20
C SER A 39 3.60 -2.69 -8.12
N GLU A 40 4.01 -3.93 -8.36
CA GLU A 40 3.14 -5.09 -8.31
C GLU A 40 2.49 -5.28 -6.94
N ASN A 41 3.24 -5.05 -5.87
CA ASN A 41 2.77 -5.21 -4.50
C ASN A 41 1.76 -4.15 -4.06
N VAL A 42 1.63 -3.06 -4.82
CA VAL A 42 0.76 -1.93 -4.48
C VAL A 42 -0.39 -1.72 -5.48
N LYS A 43 -0.58 -2.64 -6.42
CA LYS A 43 -1.73 -2.61 -7.35
C LYS A 43 -3.04 -2.70 -6.58
N GLY A 44 -3.97 -1.76 -6.82
CA GLY A 44 -5.25 -1.70 -6.13
C GLY A 44 -5.19 -1.03 -4.74
N ILE A 45 -4.03 -0.58 -4.31
CA ILE A 45 -3.87 0.24 -3.11
C ILE A 45 -4.18 1.70 -3.45
N VAL A 46 -4.97 2.33 -2.61
CA VAL A 46 -5.31 3.75 -2.72
C VAL A 46 -4.95 4.48 -1.43
N LEU A 47 -4.67 5.77 -1.55
CA LEU A 47 -4.50 6.63 -0.39
C LEU A 47 -5.88 7.04 0.12
N GLY A 48 -6.14 6.78 1.39
CA GLY A 48 -7.38 7.15 2.06
C GLY A 48 -7.14 8.10 3.22
N LYS A 49 -8.06 9.05 3.42
CA LYS A 49 -8.07 9.92 4.60
C LYS A 49 -8.99 9.34 5.65
N VAL A 50 -8.48 9.10 6.84
CA VAL A 50 -9.28 8.65 7.99
C VAL A 50 -10.11 9.81 8.50
N LEU A 51 -11.44 9.69 8.40
CA LEU A 51 -12.39 10.71 8.86
C LEU A 51 -12.70 10.54 10.35
N SER A 52 -12.92 9.30 10.79
CA SER A 52 -13.23 8.98 12.18
C SER A 52 -12.71 7.62 12.58
N VAL A 53 -12.43 7.46 13.85
CA VAL A 53 -12.03 6.18 14.47
C VAL A 53 -12.87 5.98 15.73
N VAL A 54 -13.59 4.87 15.79
CA VAL A 54 -14.42 4.49 16.92
C VAL A 54 -14.00 3.11 17.41
N LYS A 55 -13.95 2.91 18.72
CA LYS A 55 -13.64 1.60 19.29
C LYS A 55 -14.75 0.59 18.93
N HIS A 56 -14.36 -0.63 18.60
CA HIS A 56 -15.32 -1.70 18.29
C HIS A 56 -16.02 -2.18 19.57
N GLU A 57 -17.33 -2.26 19.56
CA GLU A 57 -18.13 -2.63 20.75
C GLU A 57 -17.80 -4.02 21.29
N ASN A 58 -17.54 -4.97 20.39
CA ASN A 58 -17.30 -6.38 20.71
C ASN A 58 -15.80 -6.76 20.76
N SER A 59 -14.89 -5.77 20.78
CA SER A 59 -13.46 -6.03 20.83
C SER A 59 -12.64 -4.84 21.30
N ASP A 60 -11.83 -5.06 22.33
CA ASP A 60 -10.88 -4.04 22.82
C ASP A 60 -9.69 -3.81 21.90
N LYS A 61 -9.44 -4.70 20.95
CA LYS A 61 -8.31 -4.66 20.03
C LYS A 61 -8.65 -4.11 18.66
N LEU A 62 -9.94 -3.92 18.35
CA LEU A 62 -10.39 -3.48 17.04
C LEU A 62 -10.97 -2.08 17.11
N SER A 63 -10.81 -1.34 16.03
CA SER A 63 -11.43 -0.04 15.79
C SER A 63 -12.19 -0.03 14.47
N ILE A 64 -13.28 0.73 14.43
CA ILE A 64 -14.06 0.97 13.23
C ILE A 64 -13.60 2.31 12.67
N CYS A 65 -13.08 2.31 11.47
CA CYS A 65 -12.56 3.48 10.79
C CYS A 65 -13.49 3.85 9.62
N ILE A 66 -13.80 5.12 9.48
CA ILE A 66 -14.44 5.66 8.29
C ILE A 66 -13.36 6.36 7.48
N VAL A 67 -13.15 5.90 6.24
CA VAL A 67 -12.05 6.32 5.39
C VAL A 67 -12.57 6.84 4.05
N ASP A 68 -12.22 8.07 3.73
CA ASP A 68 -12.47 8.68 2.43
C ASP A 68 -11.35 8.31 1.46
N ILE A 69 -11.70 7.64 0.37
CA ILE A 69 -10.78 7.24 -0.71
C ILE A 69 -11.00 8.03 -2.01
N GLY A 70 -11.69 9.18 -1.93
CA GLY A 70 -12.01 10.00 -3.10
C GLY A 70 -13.18 9.50 -3.93
N ARG A 71 -14.01 8.60 -3.37
CA ARG A 71 -15.28 8.16 -3.97
C ARG A 71 -16.46 8.91 -3.34
N SER A 72 -17.66 8.75 -3.92
CA SER A 72 -18.88 9.38 -3.42
C SER A 72 -19.21 9.04 -1.96
N ASP A 73 -18.93 7.80 -1.55
CA ASP A 73 -19.19 7.32 -0.20
C ASP A 73 -17.89 6.86 0.48
N PRO A 74 -17.64 7.24 1.73
CA PRO A 74 -16.52 6.75 2.50
C PRO A 74 -16.66 5.26 2.82
N LEU A 75 -15.56 4.56 2.98
CA LEU A 75 -15.53 3.15 3.34
C LEU A 75 -15.51 2.96 4.85
N GLN A 76 -16.27 1.97 5.34
CA GLN A 76 -16.16 1.48 6.69
C GLN A 76 -15.17 0.32 6.73
N ILE A 77 -14.12 0.45 7.53
CA ILE A 77 -13.05 -0.54 7.65
C ILE A 77 -12.80 -0.86 9.12
N VAL A 78 -12.81 -2.14 9.46
CA VAL A 78 -12.41 -2.61 10.79
C VAL A 78 -10.90 -2.84 10.80
N CYS A 79 -10.19 -2.21 11.72
CA CYS A 79 -8.74 -2.23 11.81
C CYS A 79 -8.28 -2.62 13.21
N GLY A 80 -7.25 -3.47 13.28
CA GLY A 80 -6.62 -3.89 14.54
C GLY A 80 -5.43 -3.04 14.98
N ALA A 81 -4.99 -2.08 14.16
CA ALA A 81 -3.85 -1.26 14.48
C ALA A 81 -4.19 -0.18 15.53
N LYS A 82 -3.29 0.03 16.48
CA LYS A 82 -3.48 1.01 17.56
C LYS A 82 -3.09 2.43 17.20
N ASN A 83 -2.37 2.61 16.11
CA ASN A 83 -1.83 3.91 15.68
C ASN A 83 -2.70 4.66 14.68
N VAL A 84 -3.87 4.13 14.29
CA VAL A 84 -4.81 4.82 13.41
C VAL A 84 -5.48 5.98 14.14
N LYS A 85 -5.42 7.16 13.55
CA LYS A 85 -6.00 8.40 14.12
C LYS A 85 -6.83 9.13 13.06
N PRO A 86 -7.86 9.91 13.48
CA PRO A 86 -8.58 10.79 12.57
C PRO A 86 -7.64 11.83 11.91
N ASN A 87 -7.99 12.24 10.71
CA ASN A 87 -7.24 13.20 9.89
C ASN A 87 -5.82 12.73 9.46
N THR A 88 -5.55 11.44 9.51
CA THR A 88 -4.33 10.86 8.93
C THR A 88 -4.61 10.22 7.58
N TYR A 89 -3.58 10.09 6.75
CA TYR A 89 -3.65 9.37 5.48
C TYR A 89 -3.08 7.98 5.63
N VAL A 90 -3.79 6.99 5.11
CA VAL A 90 -3.45 5.57 5.23
C VAL A 90 -3.51 4.89 3.87
N TYR A 91 -2.78 3.80 3.72
CA TYR A 91 -2.86 2.94 2.54
C TYR A 91 -4.03 1.98 2.70
N VAL A 92 -4.95 2.00 1.74
CA VAL A 92 -6.18 1.21 1.76
C VAL A 92 -6.18 0.22 0.60
N ALA A 93 -6.33 -1.06 0.92
CA ALA A 93 -6.65 -2.10 -0.04
C ALA A 93 -8.17 -2.19 -0.17
N THR A 94 -8.68 -1.89 -1.36
CA THR A 94 -10.11 -1.98 -1.65
C THR A 94 -10.54 -3.43 -1.93
N VAL A 95 -11.83 -3.69 -1.86
CA VAL A 95 -12.38 -5.02 -2.20
C VAL A 95 -11.96 -5.42 -3.62
N GLY A 96 -11.48 -6.65 -3.78
CA GLY A 96 -10.93 -7.19 -5.04
C GLY A 96 -9.41 -7.03 -5.19
N THR A 97 -8.74 -6.27 -4.33
CA THR A 97 -7.28 -6.14 -4.33
C THR A 97 -6.63 -7.42 -3.82
N HIS A 98 -5.61 -7.88 -4.52
CA HIS A 98 -4.76 -8.99 -4.09
C HIS A 98 -3.43 -8.46 -3.52
N LEU A 99 -3.19 -8.72 -2.25
CA LEU A 99 -1.93 -8.39 -1.56
C LEU A 99 -0.96 -9.56 -1.72
N SER A 100 -0.06 -9.47 -2.69
CA SER A 100 0.87 -10.56 -3.03
C SER A 100 1.89 -10.86 -1.93
N ALA A 101 2.30 -9.85 -1.15
CA ALA A 101 3.26 -10.03 -0.06
C ALA A 101 2.75 -10.96 1.04
N ILE A 102 1.45 -10.96 1.32
CA ILE A 102 0.80 -11.82 2.32
C ILE A 102 -0.18 -12.84 1.72
N ASN A 103 -0.23 -12.92 0.38
CA ASN A 103 -1.13 -13.80 -0.38
C ASN A 103 -2.59 -13.73 0.08
N LEU A 104 -3.11 -12.52 0.20
CA LEU A 104 -4.47 -12.23 0.66
C LEU A 104 -5.25 -11.42 -0.37
N THR A 105 -6.44 -11.91 -0.74
CA THR A 105 -7.38 -11.13 -1.55
C THR A 105 -8.42 -10.48 -0.66
N ILE A 106 -8.56 -9.17 -0.76
CA ILE A 106 -9.49 -8.39 0.05
C ILE A 106 -10.91 -8.61 -0.42
N LYS A 107 -11.78 -9.01 0.48
CA LYS A 107 -13.22 -9.22 0.26
C LYS A 107 -14.01 -8.39 1.26
N LYS A 108 -15.23 -8.01 0.88
CA LYS A 108 -16.18 -7.48 1.85
C LYS A 108 -16.44 -8.57 2.91
N SER A 109 -16.20 -8.25 4.16
CA SER A 109 -16.31 -9.19 5.28
C SER A 109 -17.03 -8.56 6.46
N GLU A 110 -17.54 -9.41 7.32
CA GLU A 110 -18.12 -9.00 8.59
C GLU A 110 -17.18 -9.45 9.71
N ILE A 111 -16.68 -8.50 10.48
CA ILE A 111 -15.75 -8.75 11.57
C ILE A 111 -16.47 -8.44 12.88
N ARG A 112 -16.79 -9.50 13.63
CA ARG A 112 -17.53 -9.44 14.91
C ARG A 112 -18.84 -8.62 14.82
N GLY A 113 -19.60 -8.82 13.74
CA GLY A 113 -20.87 -8.16 13.51
C GLY A 113 -20.80 -6.78 12.85
N VAL A 114 -19.60 -6.33 12.47
CA VAL A 114 -19.41 -5.05 11.78
C VAL A 114 -18.85 -5.30 10.38
N SER A 115 -19.50 -4.71 9.38
CA SER A 115 -19.08 -4.80 7.98
C SER A 115 -17.78 -4.04 7.74
N SER A 116 -16.84 -4.69 7.06
CA SER A 116 -15.57 -4.09 6.61
C SER A 116 -15.47 -4.18 5.09
N GLU A 117 -15.27 -3.04 4.45
CA GLU A 117 -15.26 -2.88 2.98
C GLU A 117 -13.87 -2.62 2.42
N GLY A 118 -12.85 -3.08 3.11
CA GLY A 118 -11.47 -2.91 2.73
C GLY A 118 -10.53 -3.25 3.88
N MET A 119 -9.26 -2.96 3.69
CA MET A 119 -8.21 -3.15 4.68
C MET A 119 -7.26 -1.96 4.70
N ILE A 120 -6.97 -1.45 5.89
CA ILE A 120 -5.88 -0.49 6.09
C ILE A 120 -4.60 -1.28 6.25
N CYS A 121 -3.61 -1.01 5.40
CA CYS A 121 -2.40 -1.81 5.28
C CYS A 121 -1.21 -1.19 6.00
N SER A 122 -0.37 -2.05 6.60
CA SER A 122 0.98 -1.71 7.02
C SER A 122 1.97 -1.81 5.85
N LEU A 123 3.18 -1.28 6.01
CA LEU A 123 4.24 -1.43 5.01
C LEU A 123 4.69 -2.88 4.86
N GLU A 124 4.63 -3.68 5.93
CA GLU A 124 4.92 -5.11 5.89
C GLU A 124 3.90 -5.86 5.04
N GLU A 125 2.61 -5.59 5.22
CA GLU A 125 1.54 -6.20 4.41
C GLU A 125 1.61 -5.81 2.92
N LEU A 126 2.22 -4.66 2.62
CA LEU A 126 2.51 -4.23 1.25
C LEU A 126 3.85 -4.76 0.71
N GLY A 127 4.64 -5.47 1.53
CA GLY A 127 5.95 -5.98 1.15
C GLY A 127 7.01 -4.89 0.91
N ILE A 128 6.84 -3.72 1.50
CA ILE A 128 7.77 -2.58 1.35
C ILE A 128 8.83 -2.57 2.44
N GLU A 129 8.44 -2.93 3.66
CA GLU A 129 9.31 -2.92 4.83
C GLU A 129 9.04 -4.15 5.71
N ASP A 130 10.09 -4.74 6.25
CA ASP A 130 9.96 -5.85 7.20
C ASP A 130 9.74 -5.30 8.63
N ASN A 131 8.93 -6.02 9.44
CA ASN A 131 8.65 -5.71 10.84
C ASN A 131 7.84 -4.42 11.13
N SER A 132 6.97 -4.03 10.24
CA SER A 132 6.02 -2.93 10.47
C SER A 132 4.69 -3.47 11.03
N GLU A 133 4.55 -3.59 12.34
CA GLU A 133 3.30 -4.03 12.99
C GLU A 133 2.18 -2.98 12.98
N ALA A 134 2.51 -1.74 12.63
CA ALA A 134 1.60 -0.61 12.64
C ALA A 134 1.19 -0.21 11.22
N VAL A 135 -0.05 0.27 11.05
CA VAL A 135 -0.46 0.83 9.75
C VAL A 135 0.42 2.02 9.39
N SER A 136 0.82 2.06 8.14
CA SER A 136 1.55 3.19 7.61
C SER A 136 0.61 4.36 7.34
N TYR A 137 1.03 5.55 7.70
CA TYR A 137 0.34 6.78 7.38
C TYR A 137 1.33 7.83 6.89
N THR A 138 0.87 8.73 6.05
CA THR A 138 1.67 9.82 5.51
C THR A 138 1.15 11.16 6.01
N HIS A 139 2.08 12.09 6.27
CA HIS A 139 1.78 13.49 6.45
C HIS A 139 2.02 14.21 5.13
N LEU A 140 0.95 14.58 4.45
CA LEU A 140 1.06 15.46 3.29
C LEU A 140 1.34 16.88 3.79
N ARG A 141 2.49 17.40 3.39
CA ARG A 141 2.82 18.81 3.64
C ARG A 141 2.09 19.67 2.61
N ALA A 142 1.54 20.78 3.06
CA ALA A 142 0.73 21.67 2.22
C ALA A 142 1.49 22.30 1.01
N HIS A 143 2.80 22.25 1.02
CA HIS A 143 3.66 22.81 -0.04
C HIS A 143 4.21 21.74 -1.01
N GLU A 144 3.81 20.50 -0.87
CA GLU A 144 4.22 19.38 -1.75
C GLU A 144 3.23 19.12 -2.89
N THR A 145 2.44 20.10 -3.20
CA THR A 145 1.51 20.07 -4.34
C THR A 145 2.19 20.40 -5.65
#